data_8227a4275f1f4d93ee8ab32039f1a377
#
_entry.id   8227a4275f1f4d93ee8ab32039f1a377
#
_cell.length_a   1.000
_cell.length_b   1.000
_cell.length_c   1.000
_cell.angle_alpha   90.00
_cell.angle_beta   90.00
_cell.angle_gamma   90.00
#
_symmetry.space_group_name_H-M   'P 1'
#
loop_
_entity.id
_entity.type
_entity.pdbx_description
1 polymer ?
#
loop_
_entity_poly.entity_id
_entity_poly.type
_entity_poly.pdbx_seq_one_letter_code
_entity_poly.pdbx_strand_id
1 'polypeptide(L)'
;YRRSSDLIGTLTFVDEKGRYGALGHGISDVDTGELLHISKGALYQAEILGIQKGKSGSPGELSGLIRYEPGQIIGAVDTNSKNGIYGSFYDRRAGIPVKKTEVAYKQELEVGPASILCCVDGSVKEYDAEITRIDMNHEDTNKSFVIHVTDPELLEITGGIVQGMSGSPILQKGKFAGAVTHVFV
;
A
#
# COMPACT_ATOMS: atom_id res chain seq x y z
N TYR A 1 -21.46 17.34 -10.47
CA TYR A 1 -20.47 16.44 -11.07
C TYR A 1 -19.46 16.08 -9.99
N ARG A 2 -19.65 14.96 -9.31
CA ARG A 2 -18.62 14.48 -8.37
C ARG A 2 -17.43 13.99 -9.21
N ARG A 3 -16.30 14.62 -9.07
CA ARG A 3 -15.04 14.11 -9.61
C ARG A 3 -14.79 12.73 -8.97
N SER A 4 -14.53 11.73 -9.79
CA SER A 4 -13.96 10.48 -9.33
C SER A 4 -12.58 10.80 -8.75
N SER A 5 -12.32 10.38 -7.53
CA SER A 5 -10.97 10.50 -6.97
C SER A 5 -10.19 9.27 -7.42
N ASP A 6 -9.38 9.43 -8.44
CA ASP A 6 -8.48 8.40 -8.91
C ASP A 6 -7.24 8.40 -8.02
N LEU A 7 -6.89 7.24 -7.48
CA LEU A 7 -5.75 7.07 -6.58
C LEU A 7 -4.92 5.87 -7.00
N ILE A 8 -3.61 6.04 -7.07
CA ILE A 8 -2.66 4.95 -7.23
C ILE A 8 -2.18 4.52 -5.84
N GLY A 9 -2.18 3.23 -5.60
CA GLY A 9 -1.72 2.63 -4.37
C GLY A 9 -1.54 1.14 -4.51
N THR A 10 -1.28 0.45 -3.41
CA THR A 10 -0.96 -0.97 -3.42
C THR A 10 -2.08 -1.80 -2.82
N LEU A 11 -2.43 -2.90 -3.51
CA LEU A 11 -3.21 -4.00 -2.98
C LEU A 11 -2.37 -4.72 -1.92
N THR A 12 -2.80 -4.65 -0.66
CA THR A 12 -2.00 -5.15 0.46
C THR A 12 -2.12 -6.66 0.62
N PHE A 13 -3.35 -7.18 0.63
CA PHE A 13 -3.62 -8.60 0.77
C PHE A 13 -4.95 -8.98 0.12
N VAL A 14 -5.08 -10.27 -0.16
CA VAL A 14 -6.35 -10.91 -0.56
C VAL A 14 -6.52 -12.15 0.32
N ASP A 15 -7.68 -12.32 0.95
CA ASP A 15 -7.98 -13.50 1.75
C ASP A 15 -8.51 -14.68 0.90
N GLU A 16 -8.68 -15.83 1.52
CA GLU A 16 -9.14 -17.06 0.84
C GLU A 16 -10.57 -16.91 0.27
N LYS A 17 -11.35 -15.95 0.77
CA LYS A 17 -12.72 -15.65 0.31
C LYS A 17 -12.74 -14.61 -0.82
N GLY A 18 -11.59 -14.11 -1.24
CA GLY A 18 -11.47 -13.08 -2.25
C GLY A 18 -11.76 -11.67 -1.72
N ARG A 19 -11.73 -11.43 -0.40
CA ARG A 19 -11.78 -10.10 0.17
C ARG A 19 -10.38 -9.52 0.21
N TYR A 20 -10.25 -8.25 -0.07
CA TYR A 20 -8.95 -7.57 -0.07
C TYR A 20 -8.91 -6.38 0.87
N GLY A 21 -7.70 -5.98 1.25
CA GLY A 21 -7.38 -4.70 1.84
C GLY A 21 -6.29 -4.00 1.03
N ALA A 22 -6.35 -2.67 0.96
CA ALA A 22 -5.40 -1.86 0.24
C ALA A 22 -5.17 -0.49 0.91
N LEU A 23 -4.11 0.20 0.53
CA LEU A 23 -3.67 1.54 0.94
C LEU A 23 -3.18 1.66 2.39
N GLY A 24 -3.73 0.92 3.34
CA GLY A 24 -3.40 1.07 4.77
C GLY A 24 -3.87 2.37 5.42
N HIS A 25 -4.51 3.26 4.67
CA HIS A 25 -5.16 4.50 5.14
C HIS A 25 -6.41 4.79 4.30
N GLY A 26 -7.31 5.60 4.83
CA GLY A 26 -8.52 5.99 4.12
C GLY A 26 -8.26 7.00 3.01
N ILE A 27 -9.17 7.05 2.05
CA ILE A 27 -9.23 8.10 1.04
C ILE A 27 -10.03 9.26 1.64
N SER A 28 -9.40 10.42 1.74
CA SER A 28 -9.99 11.64 2.29
C SER A 28 -10.13 12.70 1.21
N ASP A 29 -11.08 13.59 1.42
CA ASP A 29 -11.22 14.80 0.62
C ASP A 29 -10.01 15.73 0.86
N VAL A 30 -9.43 16.24 -0.21
CA VAL A 30 -8.19 17.03 -0.16
C VAL A 30 -8.42 18.40 0.52
N ASP A 31 -9.61 18.97 0.37
CA ASP A 31 -9.92 20.29 0.88
C ASP A 31 -10.35 20.26 2.35
N THR A 32 -11.12 19.24 2.74
CA THR A 32 -11.69 19.13 4.09
C THR A 32 -10.92 18.20 5.01
N GLY A 33 -10.12 17.27 4.45
CA GLY A 33 -9.46 16.20 5.20
C GLY A 33 -10.42 15.11 5.70
N GLU A 34 -11.71 15.22 5.44
CA GLU A 34 -12.71 14.26 5.86
C GLU A 34 -12.67 12.98 5.02
N LEU A 35 -12.94 11.86 5.66
CA LEU A 35 -13.00 10.55 5.00
C LEU A 35 -14.11 10.56 3.94
N LEU A 36 -13.75 10.24 2.69
CA LEU A 36 -14.73 10.19 1.60
C LEU A 36 -15.75 9.07 1.80
N HIS A 37 -17.01 9.43 1.69
CA HIS A 37 -18.10 8.46 1.67
C HIS A 37 -18.15 7.80 0.29
N ILE A 38 -17.68 6.55 0.18
CA ILE A 38 -17.67 5.80 -1.07
C ILE A 38 -18.96 4.97 -1.15
N SER A 39 -19.83 5.32 -2.10
CA SER A 39 -21.04 4.53 -2.39
C SER A 39 -20.78 3.39 -3.37
N LYS A 40 -19.83 3.58 -4.29
CA LYS A 40 -19.34 2.60 -5.25
C LYS A 40 -17.93 2.97 -5.66
N GLY A 41 -17.03 2.00 -5.68
CA GLY A 41 -15.68 2.14 -6.21
C GLY A 41 -15.31 0.90 -7.00
N ALA A 42 -14.36 1.05 -7.91
CA ALA A 42 -13.80 -0.05 -8.67
C ALA A 42 -12.28 -0.10 -8.50
N LEU A 43 -11.75 -1.30 -8.44
CA LEU A 43 -10.32 -1.57 -8.41
C LEU A 43 -9.87 -1.91 -9.83
N TYR A 44 -8.86 -1.20 -10.30
CA TYR A 44 -8.22 -1.41 -11.59
C TYR A 44 -6.75 -1.75 -11.40
N GLN A 45 -6.19 -2.50 -12.33
CA GLN A 45 -4.74 -2.64 -12.39
C GLN A 45 -4.14 -1.34 -12.93
N ALA A 46 -3.13 -0.81 -12.24
CA ALA A 46 -2.35 0.35 -12.68
C ALA A 46 -1.03 -0.08 -13.30
N GLU A 47 -0.63 0.62 -14.35
CA GLU A 47 0.69 0.50 -14.97
C GLU A 47 1.57 1.64 -14.48
N ILE A 48 2.73 1.35 -13.89
CA ILE A 48 3.66 2.38 -13.44
C ILE A 48 4.42 2.90 -14.66
N LEU A 49 4.30 4.20 -14.93
CA LEU A 49 4.92 4.88 -16.07
C LEU A 49 6.21 5.62 -15.70
N GLY A 50 6.35 6.02 -14.44
CA GLY A 50 7.50 6.78 -13.98
C GLY A 50 7.55 6.92 -12.47
N ILE A 51 8.73 7.31 -11.99
CA ILE A 51 9.00 7.52 -10.57
C ILE A 51 9.68 8.86 -10.41
N GLN A 52 9.09 9.73 -9.61
CA GLN A 52 9.76 10.89 -9.07
C GLN A 52 10.44 10.49 -7.77
N LYS A 53 11.78 10.49 -7.78
CA LYS A 53 12.60 10.11 -6.63
C LYS A 53 12.37 11.07 -5.45
N GLY A 54 12.20 10.51 -4.26
CA GLY A 54 12.09 11.26 -3.02
C GLY A 54 13.42 11.92 -2.64
N LYS A 55 13.33 13.05 -1.95
CA LYS A 55 14.47 13.80 -1.37
C LYS A 55 14.07 14.26 0.03
N SER A 56 15.07 14.56 0.86
CA SER A 56 14.81 15.16 2.18
C SER A 56 13.94 16.43 2.04
N GLY A 57 12.83 16.47 2.78
CA GLY A 57 11.86 17.56 2.72
C GLY A 57 10.88 17.54 1.53
N SER A 58 10.98 16.53 0.63
CA SER A 58 10.07 16.39 -0.51
C SER A 58 9.84 14.90 -0.81
N PRO A 59 8.65 14.37 -0.52
CA PRO A 59 8.32 13.00 -0.87
C PRO A 59 8.33 12.82 -2.38
N GLY A 60 8.81 11.63 -2.83
CA GLY A 60 8.67 11.25 -4.22
C GLY A 60 7.28 10.71 -4.54
N GLU A 61 7.05 10.37 -5.81
CA GLU A 61 5.75 9.89 -6.28
C GLU A 61 5.89 8.85 -7.39
N LEU A 62 5.03 7.83 -7.36
CA LEU A 62 4.82 6.92 -8.48
C LEU A 62 3.77 7.53 -9.41
N SER A 63 4.13 7.70 -10.68
CA SER A 63 3.20 8.07 -11.74
C SER A 63 2.71 6.83 -12.46
N GLY A 64 1.40 6.68 -12.63
CA GLY A 64 0.82 5.51 -13.26
C GLY A 64 -0.34 5.84 -14.19
N LEU A 65 -0.68 4.87 -15.02
CA LEU A 65 -1.82 4.89 -15.93
C LEU A 65 -2.88 3.91 -15.46
N ILE A 66 -4.11 4.37 -15.35
CA ILE A 66 -5.28 3.53 -15.11
C ILE A 66 -6.07 3.44 -16.40
N ARG A 67 -6.32 2.22 -16.87
CA ARG A 67 -7.15 1.97 -18.07
C ARG A 67 -8.58 1.67 -17.64
N TYR A 68 -9.49 2.61 -17.89
CA TYR A 68 -10.90 2.54 -17.50
C TYR A 68 -11.75 1.71 -18.48
N GLU A 69 -11.28 0.56 -18.87
CA GLU A 69 -12.04 -0.36 -19.72
C GLU A 69 -12.83 -1.34 -18.83
N PRO A 70 -14.06 -1.71 -19.18
CA PRO A 70 -14.87 -2.62 -18.36
C PRO A 70 -14.21 -3.96 -18.07
N GLY A 71 -13.38 -4.47 -18.99
CA GLY A 71 -12.59 -5.70 -18.82
C GLY A 71 -11.37 -5.57 -17.91
N GLN A 72 -11.03 -4.37 -17.45
CA GLN A 72 -9.87 -4.09 -16.61
C GLN A 72 -10.23 -3.93 -15.12
N ILE A 73 -11.51 -4.09 -14.78
CA ILE A 73 -11.95 -4.06 -13.38
C ILE A 73 -11.56 -5.39 -12.72
N ILE A 74 -10.72 -5.32 -11.70
CA ILE A 74 -10.23 -6.47 -10.95
C ILE A 74 -10.90 -6.64 -9.59
N GLY A 75 -11.71 -5.68 -9.16
CA GLY A 75 -12.44 -5.76 -7.91
C GLY A 75 -13.39 -4.58 -7.69
N ALA A 76 -14.17 -4.65 -6.61
CA ALA A 76 -14.99 -3.55 -6.12
C ALA A 76 -14.43 -2.99 -4.81
N VAL A 77 -14.62 -1.69 -4.59
CA VAL A 77 -14.38 -1.04 -3.30
C VAL A 77 -15.72 -0.94 -2.57
N ASP A 78 -15.86 -1.65 -1.47
CA ASP A 78 -17.09 -1.71 -0.68
C ASP A 78 -17.03 -0.77 0.54
N THR A 79 -15.83 -0.55 1.08
CA THR A 79 -15.63 0.25 2.30
C THR A 79 -14.39 1.11 2.20
N ASN A 80 -14.53 2.38 2.58
CA ASN A 80 -13.43 3.29 2.87
C ASN A 80 -13.42 3.58 4.37
N SER A 81 -12.35 3.23 5.04
CA SER A 81 -12.18 3.42 6.48
C SER A 81 -10.87 4.12 6.79
N LYS A 82 -10.66 4.55 8.02
CA LYS A 82 -9.38 5.14 8.46
C LYS A 82 -8.19 4.22 8.22
N ASN A 83 -8.40 2.91 8.22
CA ASN A 83 -7.34 1.89 8.13
C ASN A 83 -7.13 1.36 6.71
N GLY A 84 -7.79 1.92 5.71
CA GLY A 84 -7.67 1.49 4.33
C GLY A 84 -9.00 1.32 3.61
N ILE A 85 -8.91 0.90 2.36
CA ILE A 85 -10.05 0.49 1.55
C ILE A 85 -10.15 -1.04 1.54
N TYR A 86 -11.38 -1.53 1.54
CA TYR A 86 -11.70 -2.95 1.55
C TYR A 86 -12.78 -3.26 0.53
N GLY A 87 -12.77 -4.48 0.01
CA GLY A 87 -13.75 -4.90 -0.96
C GLY A 87 -13.56 -6.32 -1.46
N SER A 88 -14.15 -6.60 -2.62
CA SER A 88 -14.15 -7.90 -3.25
C SER A 88 -13.21 -7.92 -4.46
N PHE A 89 -12.32 -8.89 -4.51
CA PHE A 89 -11.39 -9.12 -5.60
C PHE A 89 -11.98 -10.15 -6.58
N TYR A 90 -12.10 -9.77 -7.85
CA TYR A 90 -12.80 -10.59 -8.85
C TYR A 90 -11.89 -11.45 -9.69
N ASP A 91 -10.71 -10.93 -10.03
CA ASP A 91 -9.86 -11.56 -11.03
C ASP A 91 -8.58 -12.14 -10.43
N ARG A 92 -8.62 -13.44 -10.17
CA ARG A 92 -7.42 -14.20 -9.78
C ARG A 92 -6.43 -14.38 -10.95
N ARG A 93 -6.80 -13.98 -12.16
CA ARG A 93 -5.98 -14.11 -13.39
C ARG A 93 -5.20 -12.84 -13.72
N ALA A 94 -5.35 -11.77 -12.95
CA ALA A 94 -4.66 -10.50 -13.16
C ALA A 94 -3.12 -10.56 -13.07
N GLY A 95 -2.54 -11.77 -12.98
CA GLY A 95 -1.08 -11.96 -12.87
C GLY A 95 -0.48 -11.45 -11.57
N ILE A 96 -1.32 -11.15 -10.58
CA ILE A 96 -0.87 -10.69 -9.26
C ILE A 96 -0.25 -11.88 -8.54
N PRO A 97 1.03 -11.82 -8.16
CA PRO A 97 1.67 -12.90 -7.43
C PRO A 97 1.04 -13.00 -6.03
N VAL A 98 0.35 -14.10 -5.77
CA VAL A 98 -0.26 -14.38 -4.47
C VAL A 98 0.54 -15.47 -3.77
N LYS A 99 1.10 -15.14 -2.62
CA LYS A 99 1.79 -16.09 -1.74
C LYS A 99 1.01 -16.18 -0.42
N LYS A 100 0.65 -17.40 -0.03
CA LYS A 100 0.06 -17.62 1.30
C LYS A 100 1.09 -17.25 2.36
N THR A 101 0.74 -16.27 3.21
CA THR A 101 1.64 -15.71 4.22
C THR A 101 0.91 -15.69 5.56
N GLU A 102 1.60 -16.12 6.60
CA GLU A 102 1.13 -16.06 7.97
C GLU A 102 1.09 -14.62 8.47
N VAL A 103 0.09 -14.25 9.27
CA VAL A 103 0.01 -12.92 9.88
C VAL A 103 0.80 -12.91 11.19
N ALA A 104 1.66 -11.92 11.36
CA ALA A 104 2.34 -11.68 12.62
C ALA A 104 1.37 -11.07 13.65
N TYR A 105 1.43 -11.55 14.89
CA TYR A 105 0.75 -10.88 15.99
C TYR A 105 1.55 -9.64 16.43
N LYS A 106 0.86 -8.65 17.00
CA LYS A 106 1.51 -7.41 17.52
C LYS A 106 2.68 -7.70 18.44
N GLN A 107 2.58 -8.73 19.28
CA GLN A 107 3.58 -9.13 20.24
C GLN A 107 4.82 -9.80 19.61
N GLU A 108 4.74 -10.24 18.38
CA GLU A 108 5.84 -10.85 17.64
C GLU A 108 6.73 -9.83 16.94
N LEU A 109 6.23 -8.57 16.80
CA LEU A 109 6.97 -7.52 16.12
C LEU A 109 8.11 -7.01 17.00
N GLU A 110 9.28 -6.84 16.40
CA GLU A 110 10.48 -6.34 17.06
C GLU A 110 11.20 -5.31 16.19
N VAL A 111 11.97 -4.44 16.80
CA VAL A 111 12.91 -3.57 16.10
C VAL A 111 13.99 -4.42 15.46
N GLY A 112 14.28 -4.20 14.18
CA GLY A 112 15.26 -4.97 13.42
C GLY A 112 14.82 -5.29 11.99
N PRO A 113 15.49 -6.27 11.35
CA PRO A 113 15.28 -6.58 9.95
C PRO A 113 13.83 -6.89 9.58
N ALA A 114 13.40 -6.34 8.46
CA ALA A 114 12.10 -6.54 7.84
C ALA A 114 12.25 -6.42 6.33
N SER A 115 11.17 -6.61 5.59
CA SER A 115 11.14 -6.37 4.15
C SER A 115 9.82 -5.72 3.73
N ILE A 116 9.83 -5.12 2.55
CA ILE A 116 8.67 -4.50 1.93
C ILE A 116 8.44 -5.11 0.55
N LEU A 117 7.18 -5.45 0.24
CA LEU A 117 6.78 -5.86 -1.11
C LEU A 117 6.25 -4.65 -1.87
N CYS A 118 6.85 -4.32 -2.99
CA CYS A 118 6.33 -3.27 -3.88
C CYS A 118 6.64 -3.54 -5.35
N CYS A 119 5.91 -2.84 -6.22
CA CYS A 119 6.08 -2.90 -7.66
C CYS A 119 6.51 -1.52 -8.15
N VAL A 120 7.79 -1.33 -8.40
CA VAL A 120 8.35 -0.05 -8.85
C VAL A 120 8.89 -0.11 -10.28
N ASP A 121 9.20 -1.31 -10.77
CA ASP A 121 9.76 -1.55 -12.11
C ASP A 121 8.89 -2.45 -13.00
N GLY A 122 7.59 -2.56 -12.66
CA GLY A 122 6.62 -3.41 -13.38
C GLY A 122 6.53 -4.84 -12.85
N SER A 123 7.34 -5.20 -11.85
CA SER A 123 7.27 -6.49 -11.16
C SER A 123 7.22 -6.30 -9.64
N VAL A 124 6.49 -7.20 -8.96
CA VAL A 124 6.48 -7.22 -7.49
C VAL A 124 7.77 -7.85 -7.00
N LYS A 125 8.53 -7.10 -6.21
CA LYS A 125 9.76 -7.56 -5.57
C LYS A 125 9.70 -7.34 -4.07
N GLU A 126 10.51 -8.12 -3.35
CA GLU A 126 10.75 -7.96 -1.93
C GLU A 126 12.08 -7.22 -1.75
N TYR A 127 12.02 -6.10 -1.03
CA TYR A 127 13.17 -5.23 -0.76
C TYR A 127 13.46 -5.15 0.73
N ASP A 128 14.72 -5.06 1.09
CA ASP A 128 15.16 -5.00 2.47
C ASP A 128 14.75 -3.68 3.14
N ALA A 129 14.29 -3.80 4.37
CA ALA A 129 13.93 -2.70 5.25
C ALA A 129 14.23 -3.05 6.71
N GLU A 130 14.11 -2.08 7.58
CA GLU A 130 14.27 -2.24 9.01
C GLU A 130 13.11 -1.58 9.76
N ILE A 131 12.54 -2.27 10.74
CA ILE A 131 11.66 -1.65 11.73
C ILE A 131 12.57 -0.92 12.73
N THR A 132 12.49 0.40 12.75
CA THR A 132 13.35 1.25 13.60
C THR A 132 12.68 1.65 14.90
N ARG A 133 11.35 1.64 14.94
CA ARG A 133 10.56 2.02 16.11
C ARG A 133 9.21 1.32 16.09
N ILE A 134 8.76 0.88 17.27
CA ILE A 134 7.43 0.31 17.48
C ILE A 134 6.71 1.12 18.55
N ASP A 135 5.48 1.54 18.26
CA ASP A 135 4.61 2.25 19.19
C ASP A 135 3.18 1.69 19.09
N MET A 136 2.90 0.73 19.96
CA MET A 136 1.61 0.01 19.95
C MET A 136 0.50 0.76 20.70
N ASN A 137 0.82 1.89 21.34
CA ASN A 137 -0.14 2.65 22.14
C ASN A 137 -0.89 3.72 21.35
N HIS A 138 -0.47 4.02 20.12
CA HIS A 138 -1.14 4.99 19.25
C HIS A 138 -2.14 4.30 18.31
N GLU A 139 -3.22 3.76 18.87
CA GLU A 139 -4.26 3.08 18.11
C GLU A 139 -4.99 4.00 17.12
N ASP A 140 -5.04 5.31 17.39
CA ASP A 140 -5.80 6.28 16.60
C ASP A 140 -5.08 6.80 15.34
N THR A 141 -3.80 6.52 15.14
CA THR A 141 -2.99 7.22 14.10
C THR A 141 -2.53 6.36 12.95
N ASN A 142 -2.82 5.06 12.91
CA ASN A 142 -2.27 4.11 11.90
C ASN A 142 -0.74 4.15 11.78
N LYS A 143 -0.05 4.45 12.89
CA LYS A 143 1.41 4.62 12.97
C LYS A 143 2.01 3.72 14.03
N SER A 144 1.66 2.43 13.98
CA SER A 144 2.08 1.46 15.00
C SER A 144 3.58 1.18 15.00
N PHE A 145 4.24 1.35 13.88
CA PHE A 145 5.69 1.22 13.78
C PHE A 145 6.26 2.04 12.60
N VAL A 146 7.54 2.31 12.66
CA VAL A 146 8.30 3.05 11.64
C VAL A 146 9.26 2.09 10.96
N ILE A 147 9.29 2.13 9.62
CA ILE A 147 10.26 1.40 8.81
C ILE A 147 11.24 2.35 8.15
N HIS A 148 12.44 1.88 7.92
CA HIS A 148 13.47 2.50 7.10
C HIS A 148 13.86 1.54 5.98
N VAL A 149 13.86 2.01 4.73
CA VAL A 149 14.31 1.23 3.57
C VAL A 149 15.83 1.14 3.62
N THR A 150 16.36 -0.06 3.56
CA THR A 150 17.81 -0.33 3.55
C THR A 150 18.29 -0.92 2.24
N ASP A 151 17.37 -1.38 1.40
CA ASP A 151 17.67 -1.98 0.11
C ASP A 151 18.31 -0.97 -0.86
N PRO A 152 19.54 -1.23 -1.35
CA PRO A 152 20.23 -0.30 -2.24
C PRO A 152 19.55 -0.14 -3.61
N GLU A 153 18.90 -1.19 -4.15
CA GLU A 153 18.17 -1.12 -5.42
C GLU A 153 16.95 -0.20 -5.27
N LEU A 154 16.14 -0.39 -4.22
CA LEU A 154 14.96 0.44 -3.98
C LEU A 154 15.36 1.89 -3.70
N LEU A 155 16.41 2.14 -2.92
CA LEU A 155 16.94 3.48 -2.65
C LEU A 155 17.44 4.16 -3.92
N GLU A 156 18.08 3.41 -4.83
CA GLU A 156 18.52 3.96 -6.11
C GLU A 156 17.33 4.36 -6.99
N ILE A 157 16.25 3.56 -7.01
CA ILE A 157 15.07 3.81 -7.84
C ILE A 157 14.19 4.92 -7.24
N THR A 158 13.88 4.86 -5.96
CA THR A 158 12.85 5.71 -5.34
C THR A 158 13.38 6.73 -4.33
N GLY A 159 14.58 6.53 -3.80
CA GLY A 159 15.15 7.35 -2.73
C GLY A 159 14.55 7.08 -1.34
N GLY A 160 13.69 6.06 -1.21
CA GLY A 160 12.95 5.68 0.01
C GLY A 160 11.50 5.36 -0.28
N ILE A 161 10.63 5.49 0.70
CA ILE A 161 9.18 5.34 0.50
C ILE A 161 8.66 6.57 -0.23
N VAL A 162 7.87 6.35 -1.28
CA VAL A 162 7.27 7.41 -2.11
C VAL A 162 5.75 7.30 -2.15
N GLN A 163 5.07 8.37 -2.54
CA GLN A 163 3.62 8.37 -2.74
C GLN A 163 3.25 7.34 -3.82
N GLY A 164 2.17 6.60 -3.61
CA GLY A 164 1.78 5.45 -4.43
C GLY A 164 2.21 4.10 -3.84
N MET A 165 3.17 4.06 -2.91
CA MET A 165 3.55 2.84 -2.17
C MET A 165 2.63 2.56 -0.97
N SER A 166 1.63 3.40 -0.71
CA SER A 166 0.64 3.18 0.34
C SER A 166 -0.04 1.81 0.17
N GLY A 167 -0.07 1.02 1.23
CA GLY A 167 -0.56 -0.35 1.22
C GLY A 167 0.49 -1.41 0.92
N SER A 168 1.72 -1.05 0.55
CA SER A 168 2.80 -2.03 0.34
C SER A 168 2.98 -2.91 1.58
N PRO A 169 2.88 -4.26 1.45
CA PRO A 169 3.01 -5.17 2.56
C PRO A 169 4.40 -5.12 3.19
N ILE A 170 4.44 -5.15 4.51
CA ILE A 170 5.65 -5.24 5.31
C ILE A 170 5.71 -6.64 5.92
N LEU A 171 6.83 -7.32 5.72
CA LEU A 171 7.08 -8.64 6.26
C LEU A 171 8.18 -8.58 7.31
N GLN A 172 8.02 -9.35 8.37
CA GLN A 172 9.06 -9.61 9.34
C GLN A 172 9.10 -11.11 9.67
N LYS A 173 10.28 -11.71 9.60
CA LYS A 173 10.48 -13.16 9.82
C LYS A 173 9.56 -14.02 8.94
N GLY A 174 9.30 -13.56 7.71
CA GLY A 174 8.43 -14.25 6.74
C GLY A 174 6.94 -14.14 7.01
N LYS A 175 6.50 -13.37 8.02
CA LYS A 175 5.10 -13.14 8.35
C LYS A 175 4.66 -11.73 7.93
N PHE A 176 3.39 -11.58 7.58
CA PHE A 176 2.79 -10.28 7.28
C PHE A 176 2.65 -9.45 8.55
N ALA A 177 3.42 -8.38 8.65
CA ALA A 177 3.52 -7.51 9.81
C ALA A 177 2.60 -6.29 9.74
N GLY A 178 2.35 -5.79 8.54
CA GLY A 178 1.55 -4.58 8.32
C GLY A 178 1.69 -4.03 6.92
N ALA A 179 1.35 -2.76 6.74
CA ALA A 179 1.41 -2.07 5.46
C ALA A 179 1.96 -0.65 5.60
N VAL A 180 2.58 -0.15 4.54
CA VAL A 180 2.98 1.26 4.44
C VAL A 180 1.73 2.14 4.45
N THR A 181 1.71 3.17 5.28
CA THR A 181 0.58 4.11 5.39
C THR A 181 1.00 5.56 5.13
N HIS A 182 2.08 6.01 5.71
CA HIS A 182 2.53 7.40 5.65
C HIS A 182 4.04 7.45 5.38
N VAL A 183 4.46 8.52 4.71
CA VAL A 183 5.88 8.82 4.46
C VAL A 183 6.30 9.93 5.41
N PHE A 184 7.46 9.74 6.05
CA PHE A 184 8.16 10.79 6.78
C PHE A 184 9.24 11.38 5.87
N VAL A 185 9.28 12.70 5.79
CA VAL A 185 10.24 13.48 4.99
C VAL A 185 11.05 14.43 5.85
#